data_2952247e30daca1a0979d52f647c2868
#
_entry.id   2952247e30daca1a0979d52f647c2868
#
_cell.length_a   1.000
_cell.length_b   1.000
_cell.length_c   1.000
_cell.angle_alpha   90.00
_cell.angle_beta   90.00
_cell.angle_gamma   90.00
#
_symmetry.space_group_name_H-M   'P 1'
#
loop_
_entity.id
_entity.type
_entity.pdbx_description
1 polymer ?
#
loop_
_entity_poly.entity_id
_entity_poly.type
_entity_poly.pdbx_seq_one_letter_code
_entity_poly.pdbx_strand_id
1 'polypeptide(L)' 'MEYRGVRYAILVGTARSEWRVAIHLVANQSPKERTVVGTREDAEITARSMINVWLRKATRAENADGI' A
#
# COMPACT_ATOMS: atom_id res chain seq x y z
N MET A 1 5.16 -8.91 -4.03
CA MET A 1 4.04 -8.68 -4.95
C MET A 1 4.10 -7.27 -5.50
N GLU A 2 3.47 -7.04 -6.62
CA GLU A 2 3.51 -5.74 -7.27
C GLU A 2 2.14 -5.38 -7.82
N TYR A 3 1.76 -4.11 -7.70
CA TYR A 3 0.50 -3.62 -8.19
C TYR A 3 0.71 -2.22 -8.77
N ARG A 4 0.42 -2.05 -10.06
CA ARG A 4 0.60 -0.78 -10.79
C ARG A 4 2.02 -0.21 -10.64
N GLY A 5 3.02 -1.11 -10.64
CA GLY A 5 4.41 -0.72 -10.53
C GLY A 5 4.90 -0.48 -9.11
N VAL A 6 4.03 -0.67 -8.12
CA VAL A 6 4.39 -0.46 -6.70
C VAL A 6 4.52 -1.82 -6.02
N ARG A 7 5.64 -2.02 -5.35
CA ARG A 7 5.88 -3.26 -4.60
C ARG A 7 5.15 -3.22 -3.26
N TYR A 8 4.58 -4.33 -2.88
CA TYR A 8 3.98 -4.48 -1.57
C TYR A 8 4.13 -5.90 -1.06
N ALA A 9 4.02 -6.07 0.23
CA ALA A 9 4.09 -7.38 0.88
C ALA A 9 2.95 -7.52 1.88
N ILE A 10 2.46 -8.74 2.04
CA ILE A 10 1.45 -9.06 3.03
C ILE A 10 2.05 -10.06 3.98
N LEU A 11 2.13 -9.71 5.25
CA LEU A 11 2.75 -10.51 6.29
C LEU A 11 1.71 -10.91 7.32
N VAL A 12 1.93 -12.06 7.94
CA VAL A 12 1.08 -12.52 9.04
C VAL A 12 1.38 -11.66 10.27
N GLY A 13 0.34 -11.12 10.89
CA GLY A 13 0.49 -10.35 12.11
C GLY A 13 0.60 -11.24 13.35
N THR A 14 0.66 -10.62 14.52
CA THR A 14 0.82 -11.33 15.78
C THR A 14 -0.47 -11.90 16.32
N ALA A 15 -1.61 -11.30 15.99
CA ALA A 15 -2.90 -11.77 16.45
C ALA A 15 -3.58 -12.64 15.38
N ARG A 16 -4.62 -13.37 15.80
CA ARG A 16 -5.39 -14.20 14.88
C ARG A 16 -6.09 -13.31 13.85
N SER A 17 -6.05 -13.72 12.59
CA SER A 17 -6.65 -12.98 11.48
C SER A 17 -6.08 -11.58 11.30
N GLU A 18 -4.88 -11.32 11.81
CA GLU A 18 -4.20 -10.05 11.64
C GLU A 18 -3.18 -10.16 10.51
N TRP A 19 -3.19 -9.17 9.65
CA TRP A 19 -2.26 -9.11 8.53
C TRP A 19 -1.57 -7.76 8.53
N ARG A 20 -0.30 -7.75 8.18
CA ARG A 20 0.47 -6.51 8.06
C ARG A 20 0.75 -6.27 6.59
N VAL A 21 0.33 -5.12 6.10
CA VAL A 21 0.55 -4.71 4.72
C VAL A 21 1.71 -3.72 4.71
N ALA A 22 2.74 -4.02 3.93
CA ALA A 22 3.89 -3.13 3.77
C ALA A 22 3.96 -2.69 2.31
N ILE A 23 3.95 -1.40 2.06
CA ILE A 23 3.95 -0.83 0.71
C ILE A 23 5.22 -0.01 0.50
N HIS A 24 5.99 -0.37 -0.52
CA HIS A 24 7.25 0.28 -0.85
C HIS A 24 7.00 1.34 -1.92
N LEU A 25 6.67 2.54 -1.50
CA LEU A 25 6.33 3.64 -2.40
C LEU A 25 7.56 4.36 -2.97
N VAL A 26 8.59 4.50 -2.16
CA VAL A 26 9.83 5.18 -2.54
C VAL A 26 11.01 4.30 -2.15
N ALA A 27 11.95 4.11 -3.07
CA ALA A 27 13.06 3.18 -2.90
C ALA A 27 13.93 3.47 -1.67
N ASN A 28 14.11 4.74 -1.33
CA ASN A 28 15.00 5.14 -0.24
C ASN A 28 14.28 5.46 1.06
N GLN A 29 13.01 5.14 1.16
CA GLN A 29 12.22 5.39 2.36
C GLN A 29 11.68 4.11 2.94
N SER A 30 11.38 4.14 4.24
CA SER A 30 10.75 3.02 4.91
C SER A 30 9.39 2.73 4.28
N PRO A 31 9.01 1.46 4.17
CA PRO A 31 7.70 1.12 3.62
C PRO A 31 6.58 1.62 4.53
N LYS A 32 5.46 1.97 3.93
CA LYS A 32 4.26 2.28 4.69
C LYS A 32 3.63 0.98 5.14
N GLU A 33 3.35 0.87 6.42
CA GLU A 33 2.77 -0.32 6.99
C GLU A 33 1.37 -0.04 7.53
N ARG A 34 0.51 -1.03 7.40
CA ARG A 34 -0.84 -0.96 7.95
C ARG A 34 -1.26 -2.34 8.43
N THR A 35 -1.95 -2.38 9.56
CA THR A 35 -2.49 -3.61 10.10
C THR A 35 -3.94 -3.77 9.64
N VAL A 36 -4.26 -4.95 9.14
CA VAL A 36 -5.61 -5.29 8.68
C VAL A 36 -6.08 -6.52 9.44
N VAL A 37 -7.30 -6.46 9.95
CA VAL A 37 -7.92 -7.61 10.62
C VAL A 37 -8.99 -8.16 9.70
N GLY A 38 -8.91 -9.46 9.42
CA GLY A 38 -9.83 -10.14 8.52
C GLY A 38 -9.13 -11.23 7.74
N THR A 39 -9.50 -11.39 6.48
CA THR A 39 -8.89 -12.41 5.61
C THR A 39 -7.68 -11.83 4.89
N ARG A 40 -6.89 -12.72 4.28
CA ARG A 40 -5.78 -12.30 3.45
C ARG A 40 -6.27 -11.46 2.27
N GLU A 41 -7.43 -11.81 1.73
CA GLU A 41 -8.03 -11.05 0.64
C GLU A 41 -8.34 -9.61 1.08
N ASP A 42 -8.81 -9.44 2.31
CA ASP A 42 -9.04 -8.11 2.88
C ASP A 42 -7.74 -7.31 2.92
N ALA A 43 -6.65 -7.96 3.29
CA ALA A 43 -5.33 -7.31 3.31
C ALA A 43 -4.89 -6.90 1.90
N GLU A 44 -5.13 -7.74 0.91
CA GLU A 44 -4.79 -7.42 -0.48
C GLU A 44 -5.61 -6.24 -0.99
N ILE A 45 -6.89 -6.21 -0.69
CA ILE A 45 -7.78 -5.10 -1.07
C ILE A 45 -7.28 -3.81 -0.43
N THR A 46 -6.91 -3.87 0.85
CA THR A 46 -6.38 -2.70 1.55
C THR A 46 -5.08 -2.20 0.90
N ALA A 47 -4.18 -3.12 0.57
CA ALA A 47 -2.92 -2.76 -0.08
C ALA A 47 -3.16 -2.05 -1.40
N ARG A 48 -4.02 -2.61 -2.24
CA ARG A 48 -4.35 -2.00 -3.54
C ARG A 48 -5.01 -0.64 -3.38
N SER A 49 -5.90 -0.51 -2.41
CA SER A 49 -6.55 0.78 -2.13
C SER A 49 -5.53 1.84 -1.73
N MET A 50 -4.59 1.48 -0.87
CA MET A 50 -3.54 2.41 -0.44
C MET A 50 -2.69 2.85 -1.62
N ILE A 51 -2.32 1.92 -2.50
CA ILE A 51 -1.55 2.23 -3.69
C ILE A 51 -2.34 3.14 -4.63
N ASN A 52 -3.61 2.84 -4.85
CA ASN A 52 -4.48 3.66 -5.70
C ASN A 52 -4.60 5.08 -5.19
N VAL A 53 -4.79 5.25 -3.88
CA VAL A 53 -4.89 6.57 -3.27
C VAL A 53 -3.58 7.34 -3.42
N TRP A 54 -2.45 6.67 -3.18
CA TRP A 54 -1.14 7.30 -3.31
C TRP A 54 -0.88 7.75 -4.75
N LEU A 55 -1.17 6.89 -5.72
CA LEU A 55 -0.95 7.22 -7.13
C LEU A 55 -1.83 8.38 -7.57
N ARG A 56 -3.06 8.43 -7.07
CA ARG A 56 -3.98 9.53 -7.37
C ARG A 56 -3.44 10.85 -6.84
N LYS A 57 -2.93 10.85 -5.61
CA LYS A 57 -2.35 12.06 -5.00
C LYS A 57 -1.10 12.50 -5.74
N ALA A 58 -0.24 11.58 -6.11
CA ALA A 58 0.99 11.88 -6.84
C ALA A 58 0.67 12.51 -8.20
N THR A 59 -0.27 11.92 -8.93
CA THR A 59 -0.68 12.43 -10.24
C THR A 59 -1.28 13.84 -10.11
N ARG A 60 -2.09 14.05 -9.08
CA ARG A 60 -2.70 15.36 -8.84
C ARG A 60 -1.64 16.41 -8.55
N ALA A 61 -0.65 16.05 -7.73
CA ALA A 61 0.44 16.98 -7.41
C ALA A 61 1.25 17.33 -8.65
N GLU A 62 1.53 16.37 -9.50
CA GLU A 62 2.24 16.60 -10.75
C GLU A 62 1.46 17.54 -11.67
N ASN A 63 0.16 17.34 -11.77
CA ASN A 63 -0.69 18.18 -12.59
C ASN A 63 -0.74 19.62 -12.07
N ALA A 64 -0.76 19.77 -10.76
CA ALA A 64 -0.75 21.10 -10.14
C ALA A 64 0.55 21.83 -10.42
N ASP A 65 1.66 21.12 -10.39
CA ASP A 65 2.98 21.71 -10.66
C ASP A 65 3.16 22.00 -12.14
N GLY A 66 2.48 21.28 -12.99
CA GLY A 66 2.59 21.45 -14.45
C GLY A 66 1.87 22.67 -14.99
N ILE A 67 1.12 23.34 -14.17
CA ILE A 67 0.40 24.55 -14.56
C ILE A 67 1.24 25.78 -14.22
#